data_b356e1d82894f79a05502df8654181e5
#
_entry.id   b356e1d82894f79a05502df8654181e5
#
_cell.length_a   1.000
_cell.length_b   1.000
_cell.length_c   1.000
_cell.angle_alpha   90.00
_cell.angle_beta   90.00
_cell.angle_gamma   90.00
#
_symmetry.space_group_name_H-M   'P 1'
#
loop_
_entity.id
_entity.type
_entity.pdbx_description
1 polymer ?
#
loop_
_entity_poly.entity_id
_entity_poly.type
_entity_poly.pdbx_seq_one_letter_code
_entity_poly.pdbx_strand_id
1 'polypeptide(L)'
;MTEKISRASGAAAVGDAGSVGAPVVVGNEPGSFARGVLAERHPALIRQVRDAFPYGRRQHEGLDALLHEITSGVVQPLAPEEHDHASWAAWGREHFGRSWYDAPFLWAESYFYRRLLGAVGYFRAGPWRGVDPFAPFKRAELRGDAVEDELRALDTLAEAPAEERATALLHASLWGNRADLGFRVSAREPEPGGAVSAGLVADDSTTLWRRLPPGTSATVAVVADNAGRELIPDLVLIDHLLEHGHAARVALHVKPCPYFVSDAMTADVVDCLRRLTGAPGDAGRIGGRLWKAMAKGSLEVRTHPFFCAPLPYEDMPEDLREEFTGAVLTILKGDLNYRRLVGDRLWSPTVPFAERTAYFPGAVGALRTLKSDVIVGLQPAMLDALERSATAWRTSGTHALIQVRP
;
A
#
# COMPACT_ATOMS: atom_id res chain seq x y z
N MET A 1 13.14 -19.86 -24.81
CA MET A 1 12.83 -20.21 -23.41
C MET A 1 11.41 -19.76 -23.11
N THR A 2 10.44 -20.26 -23.94
CA THR A 2 9.07 -19.72 -24.06
C THR A 2 8.02 -20.83 -24.05
N GLU A 3 8.25 -21.89 -23.25
CA GLU A 3 7.43 -23.11 -23.39
C GLU A 3 7.06 -23.78 -22.05
N LYS A 4 6.81 -23.00 -20.98
CA LYS A 4 6.37 -23.60 -19.71
C LYS A 4 5.20 -22.88 -19.00
N ILE A 5 4.46 -21.99 -19.66
CA ILE A 5 3.29 -21.31 -19.05
C ILE A 5 1.95 -21.85 -19.61
N SER A 6 1.95 -22.88 -20.41
CA SER A 6 0.73 -23.38 -21.10
C SER A 6 0.20 -24.71 -20.55
N ARG A 7 0.22 -24.98 -19.23
CA ARG A 7 -0.52 -26.12 -18.64
C ARG A 7 -0.94 -25.84 -17.20
N ALA A 8 -1.83 -24.88 -16.99
CA ALA A 8 -2.69 -24.82 -15.80
C ALA A 8 -4.10 -24.37 -16.22
N SER A 9 -4.65 -25.06 -17.20
CA SER A 9 -6.07 -24.95 -17.58
C SER A 9 -6.75 -26.23 -17.12
N GLY A 10 -7.33 -26.19 -15.93
CA GLY A 10 -8.05 -27.32 -15.38
C GLY A 10 -8.43 -27.17 -13.92
N ALA A 11 -8.77 -25.96 -13.47
CA ALA A 11 -9.48 -25.79 -12.20
C ALA A 11 -10.98 -25.79 -12.51
N ALA A 12 -11.58 -26.97 -12.33
CA ALA A 12 -13.02 -27.12 -12.23
C ALA A 12 -13.55 -26.18 -11.15
N ALA A 13 -14.68 -25.54 -11.43
CA ALA A 13 -15.48 -24.83 -10.45
C ALA A 13 -15.79 -25.78 -9.27
N VAL A 14 -15.01 -25.68 -8.21
CA VAL A 14 -15.38 -26.22 -6.91
C VAL A 14 -16.37 -25.24 -6.32
N GLY A 15 -17.62 -25.63 -6.29
CA GLY A 15 -18.71 -24.90 -5.68
C GLY A 15 -18.36 -24.50 -4.26
N ASP A 16 -18.37 -23.20 -4.00
CA ASP A 16 -18.22 -22.57 -2.70
C ASP A 16 -19.40 -22.93 -1.79
N ALA A 17 -19.24 -23.98 -0.99
CA ALA A 17 -20.15 -24.36 0.09
C ALA A 17 -19.51 -23.92 1.43
N GLY A 18 -19.46 -22.61 1.70
CA GLY A 18 -18.98 -22.15 3.00
C GLY A 18 -18.82 -20.66 3.25
N SER A 19 -18.90 -19.80 2.24
CA SER A 19 -18.92 -18.35 2.44
C SER A 19 -20.08 -17.73 1.65
N VAL A 20 -21.19 -17.48 2.30
CA VAL A 20 -22.14 -16.45 1.80
C VAL A 20 -21.35 -15.14 1.89
N GLY A 21 -20.60 -14.86 0.83
CA GLY A 21 -19.58 -13.85 0.82
C GLY A 21 -20.17 -12.46 0.95
N ALA A 22 -19.54 -11.62 1.75
CA ALA A 22 -19.88 -10.20 1.81
C ALA A 22 -19.91 -9.61 0.39
N PRO A 23 -20.77 -8.60 0.12
CA PRO A 23 -20.85 -7.96 -1.19
C PRO A 23 -19.51 -7.38 -1.63
N VAL A 24 -19.20 -7.50 -2.90
CA VAL A 24 -18.03 -6.85 -3.51
C VAL A 24 -18.26 -5.34 -3.52
N VAL A 25 -17.22 -4.56 -3.22
CA VAL A 25 -17.29 -3.10 -3.36
C VAL A 25 -17.39 -2.74 -4.83
N VAL A 26 -18.40 -1.94 -5.20
CA VAL A 26 -18.63 -1.42 -6.56
C VAL A 26 -18.91 0.09 -6.51
N GLY A 27 -18.73 0.78 -7.64
CA GLY A 27 -18.89 2.24 -7.72
C GLY A 27 -20.29 2.70 -8.16
N ASN A 28 -21.29 1.83 -8.23
CA ASN A 28 -22.61 2.18 -8.75
C ASN A 28 -23.53 2.87 -7.72
N GLU A 29 -23.21 2.84 -6.43
CA GLU A 29 -24.01 3.50 -5.39
C GLU A 29 -23.68 5.00 -5.29
N PRO A 30 -24.67 5.89 -5.48
CA PRO A 30 -24.47 7.32 -5.27
C PRO A 30 -24.00 7.65 -3.85
N GLY A 31 -22.98 8.52 -3.74
CA GLY A 31 -22.43 8.93 -2.45
C GLY A 31 -21.44 7.94 -1.81
N SER A 32 -21.25 6.75 -2.38
CA SER A 32 -20.22 5.83 -1.88
C SER A 32 -18.81 6.36 -2.14
N PHE A 33 -17.84 5.92 -1.31
CA PHE A 33 -16.43 6.25 -1.50
C PHE A 33 -15.93 5.79 -2.89
N ALA A 34 -16.25 4.56 -3.29
CA ALA A 34 -15.88 4.02 -4.59
C ALA A 34 -16.41 4.88 -5.75
N ARG A 35 -17.66 5.35 -5.64
CA ARG A 35 -18.25 6.27 -6.62
C ARG A 35 -17.48 7.59 -6.73
N GLY A 36 -17.15 8.19 -5.60
CA GLY A 36 -16.39 9.45 -5.56
C GLY A 36 -15.00 9.31 -6.18
N VAL A 37 -14.33 8.18 -5.99
CA VAL A 37 -13.03 7.91 -6.63
C VAL A 37 -13.18 7.84 -8.15
N LEU A 38 -14.13 7.03 -8.66
CA LEU A 38 -14.31 6.84 -10.10
C LEU A 38 -14.85 8.11 -10.79
N ALA A 39 -15.80 8.80 -10.17
CA ALA A 39 -16.49 9.94 -10.79
C ALA A 39 -15.74 11.28 -10.68
N GLU A 40 -14.92 11.46 -9.65
CA GLU A 40 -14.31 12.76 -9.33
C GLU A 40 -12.79 12.70 -9.33
N ARG A 41 -12.19 11.75 -8.56
CA ARG A 41 -10.74 11.67 -8.40
C ARG A 41 -10.02 11.23 -9.66
N HIS A 42 -10.49 10.21 -10.38
CA HIS A 42 -9.88 9.75 -11.62
C HIS A 42 -9.89 10.82 -12.71
N PRO A 43 -11.02 11.52 -13.00
CA PRO A 43 -11.03 12.64 -13.93
C PRO A 43 -10.09 13.78 -13.53
N ALA A 44 -10.03 14.13 -12.23
CA ALA A 44 -9.11 15.13 -11.74
C ALA A 44 -7.65 14.73 -11.92
N LEU A 45 -7.32 13.46 -11.66
CA LEU A 45 -5.99 12.92 -11.84
C LEU A 45 -5.53 12.92 -13.31
N ILE A 46 -6.42 12.59 -14.25
CA ILE A 46 -6.09 12.69 -15.69
C ILE A 46 -5.67 14.11 -16.04
N ARG A 47 -6.38 15.14 -15.53
CA ARG A 47 -6.02 16.56 -15.76
C ARG A 47 -4.65 16.88 -15.15
N GLN A 48 -4.38 16.47 -13.93
CA GLN A 48 -3.09 16.67 -13.26
C GLN A 48 -1.92 15.99 -14.03
N VAL A 49 -2.12 14.76 -14.47
CA VAL A 49 -1.10 14.04 -15.28
C VAL A 49 -0.86 14.71 -16.62
N ARG A 50 -1.92 15.23 -17.25
CA ARG A 50 -1.82 15.98 -18.49
C ARG A 50 -0.85 17.15 -18.41
N ASP A 51 -0.85 17.85 -17.28
CA ASP A 51 -0.03 19.03 -17.04
C ASP A 51 1.34 18.71 -16.41
N ALA A 52 1.57 17.47 -15.98
CA ALA A 52 2.79 17.08 -15.28
C ALA A 52 4.04 17.06 -16.17
N PHE A 53 3.86 16.84 -17.49
CA PHE A 53 4.93 16.75 -18.48
C PHE A 53 4.53 17.41 -19.81
N PRO A 54 5.50 17.83 -20.64
CA PRO A 54 5.23 18.39 -21.97
C PRO A 54 4.85 17.27 -22.96
N TYR A 55 3.73 16.63 -22.72
CA TYR A 55 3.22 15.56 -23.57
C TYR A 55 2.89 16.05 -24.97
N GLY A 56 3.09 15.20 -25.98
CA GLY A 56 2.69 15.46 -27.34
C GLY A 56 1.22 15.13 -27.61
N ARG A 57 0.79 15.41 -28.83
CA ARG A 57 -0.60 15.21 -29.28
C ARG A 57 -1.14 13.80 -28.98
N ARG A 58 -0.33 12.78 -29.25
CA ARG A 58 -0.73 11.37 -29.03
C ARG A 58 -1.12 11.07 -27.57
N GLN A 59 -0.33 11.58 -26.61
CA GLN A 59 -0.58 11.39 -25.19
C GLN A 59 -1.84 12.15 -24.78
N HIS A 60 -2.02 13.37 -25.25
CA HIS A 60 -3.23 14.15 -24.98
C HIS A 60 -4.48 13.45 -25.52
N GLU A 61 -4.47 12.97 -26.76
CA GLU A 61 -5.57 12.19 -27.34
C GLU A 61 -5.86 10.92 -26.53
N GLY A 62 -4.81 10.21 -26.06
CA GLY A 62 -4.97 9.03 -25.21
C GLY A 62 -5.59 9.33 -23.84
N LEU A 63 -5.19 10.43 -23.20
CA LEU A 63 -5.75 10.88 -21.93
C LEU A 63 -7.20 11.36 -22.10
N ASP A 64 -7.53 12.07 -23.19
CA ASP A 64 -8.88 12.51 -23.50
C ASP A 64 -9.81 11.32 -23.78
N ALA A 65 -9.32 10.31 -24.52
CA ALA A 65 -10.07 9.07 -24.76
C ALA A 65 -10.34 8.32 -23.47
N LEU A 66 -9.34 8.21 -22.56
CA LEU A 66 -9.55 7.57 -21.26
C LEU A 66 -10.53 8.36 -20.39
N LEU A 67 -10.43 9.71 -20.39
CA LEU A 67 -11.37 10.55 -19.64
C LEU A 67 -12.82 10.35 -20.13
N HIS A 68 -13.03 10.33 -21.44
CA HIS A 68 -14.34 10.05 -22.02
C HIS A 68 -14.83 8.66 -21.64
N GLU A 69 -13.98 7.64 -21.71
CA GLU A 69 -14.31 6.26 -21.41
C GLU A 69 -14.79 6.09 -19.94
N ILE A 70 -14.07 6.66 -18.96
CA ILE A 70 -14.42 6.52 -17.55
C ILE A 70 -15.62 7.37 -17.12
N THR A 71 -15.96 8.43 -17.85
CA THR A 71 -17.07 9.34 -17.47
C THR A 71 -18.38 9.00 -18.16
N SER A 72 -18.33 8.56 -19.41
CA SER A 72 -19.53 8.39 -20.26
C SER A 72 -19.47 7.18 -21.19
N GLY A 73 -18.36 6.46 -21.20
CA GLY A 73 -18.18 5.28 -22.02
C GLY A 73 -18.36 3.97 -21.26
N VAL A 74 -17.82 2.90 -21.84
CA VAL A 74 -17.76 1.56 -21.26
C VAL A 74 -16.32 1.07 -21.24
N VAL A 75 -16.00 0.14 -20.35
CA VAL A 75 -14.65 -0.44 -20.20
C VAL A 75 -14.21 -1.08 -21.53
N GLN A 76 -13.07 -0.61 -22.06
CA GLN A 76 -12.46 -1.15 -23.28
C GLN A 76 -11.28 -2.08 -22.94
N PRO A 77 -11.09 -3.19 -23.66
CA PRO A 77 -9.92 -4.05 -23.48
C PRO A 77 -8.63 -3.32 -23.89
N LEU A 78 -7.49 -3.83 -23.41
CA LEU A 78 -6.18 -3.44 -23.95
C LEU A 78 -6.04 -3.90 -25.40
N ALA A 79 -5.21 -3.20 -26.19
CA ALA A 79 -4.84 -3.66 -27.52
C ALA A 79 -4.03 -4.98 -27.43
N PRO A 80 -4.18 -5.90 -28.41
CA PRO A 80 -3.49 -7.20 -28.38
C PRO A 80 -1.97 -7.12 -28.31
N GLU A 81 -1.38 -6.02 -28.75
CA GLU A 81 0.06 -5.76 -28.75
C GLU A 81 0.61 -5.34 -27.38
N GLU A 82 -0.24 -5.02 -26.42
CA GLU A 82 0.19 -4.66 -25.08
C GLU A 82 0.76 -5.89 -24.36
N HIS A 83 1.89 -5.72 -23.69
CA HIS A 83 2.69 -6.82 -23.11
C HIS A 83 1.94 -7.68 -22.09
N ASP A 84 0.93 -7.15 -21.44
CA ASP A 84 0.10 -7.77 -20.40
C ASP A 84 -1.36 -7.95 -20.81
N HIS A 85 -1.65 -7.81 -22.14
CA HIS A 85 -2.99 -7.98 -22.71
C HIS A 85 -3.68 -9.26 -22.25
N ALA A 86 -2.97 -10.41 -22.30
CA ALA A 86 -3.55 -11.71 -21.95
C ALA A 86 -4.03 -11.77 -20.50
N SER A 87 -3.25 -11.20 -19.57
CA SER A 87 -3.61 -11.15 -18.15
C SER A 87 -4.85 -10.29 -17.93
N TRP A 88 -4.84 -9.06 -18.49
CA TRP A 88 -5.99 -8.16 -18.35
C TRP A 88 -7.23 -8.67 -19.08
N ALA A 89 -7.09 -9.36 -20.23
CA ALA A 89 -8.20 -10.02 -20.90
C ALA A 89 -8.83 -11.12 -20.04
N ALA A 90 -8.03 -11.86 -19.29
CA ALA A 90 -8.53 -12.87 -18.36
C ALA A 90 -9.24 -12.24 -17.16
N TRP A 91 -8.61 -11.24 -16.50
CA TRP A 91 -9.16 -10.59 -15.31
C TRP A 91 -10.37 -9.69 -15.60
N GLY A 92 -10.48 -9.16 -16.81
CA GLY A 92 -11.54 -8.22 -17.23
C GLY A 92 -12.65 -8.83 -18.06
N ARG A 93 -12.64 -10.14 -18.31
CA ARG A 93 -13.60 -10.80 -19.25
C ARG A 93 -15.06 -10.40 -19.01
N GLU A 94 -15.48 -10.28 -17.77
CA GLU A 94 -16.86 -9.99 -17.40
C GLU A 94 -17.15 -8.47 -17.32
N HIS A 95 -16.12 -7.63 -17.44
CA HIS A 95 -16.21 -6.19 -17.23
C HIS A 95 -16.15 -5.39 -18.54
N PHE A 96 -15.52 -5.94 -19.59
CA PHE A 96 -15.45 -5.27 -20.89
C PHE A 96 -16.84 -5.06 -21.51
N GLY A 97 -17.05 -3.88 -22.08
CA GLY A 97 -18.32 -3.45 -22.64
C GLY A 97 -19.37 -3.02 -21.60
N ARG A 98 -19.03 -3.05 -20.30
CA ARG A 98 -19.90 -2.60 -19.20
C ARG A 98 -19.45 -1.25 -18.65
N SER A 99 -20.28 -0.65 -17.79
CA SER A 99 -19.92 0.56 -17.07
C SER A 99 -18.76 0.32 -16.10
N TRP A 100 -17.85 1.27 -15.98
CA TRP A 100 -16.78 1.28 -14.99
C TRP A 100 -17.30 1.19 -13.54
N TYR A 101 -18.50 1.71 -13.30
CA TYR A 101 -19.14 1.72 -11.98
C TYR A 101 -19.67 0.35 -11.55
N ASP A 102 -19.92 -0.56 -12.49
CA ASP A 102 -20.44 -1.90 -12.22
C ASP A 102 -19.32 -2.95 -11.99
N ALA A 103 -18.10 -2.61 -12.33
CA ALA A 103 -16.94 -3.48 -12.09
C ALA A 103 -16.56 -3.48 -10.59
N PRO A 104 -15.96 -4.58 -10.07
CA PRO A 104 -15.35 -4.59 -8.75
C PRO A 104 -14.39 -3.41 -8.58
N PHE A 105 -14.50 -2.69 -7.47
CA PHE A 105 -13.80 -1.43 -7.29
C PHE A 105 -12.27 -1.58 -7.36
N LEU A 106 -11.72 -2.61 -6.71
CA LEU A 106 -10.28 -2.93 -6.80
C LEU A 106 -9.85 -3.14 -8.25
N TRP A 107 -10.66 -3.86 -9.04
CA TRP A 107 -10.36 -4.10 -10.45
C TRP A 107 -10.43 -2.80 -11.26
N ALA A 108 -11.49 -2.01 -11.08
CA ALA A 108 -11.69 -0.75 -11.81
C ALA A 108 -10.56 0.25 -11.54
N GLU A 109 -10.17 0.45 -10.27
CA GLU A 109 -9.04 1.30 -9.92
C GLU A 109 -7.74 0.81 -10.55
N SER A 110 -7.42 -0.48 -10.40
CA SER A 110 -6.20 -1.07 -10.95
C SER A 110 -6.13 -0.92 -12.47
N TYR A 111 -7.26 -1.20 -13.15
CA TYR A 111 -7.32 -1.09 -14.60
C TYR A 111 -7.23 0.36 -15.08
N PHE A 112 -7.80 1.30 -14.35
CA PHE A 112 -7.67 2.72 -14.64
C PHE A 112 -6.19 3.14 -14.67
N TYR A 113 -5.40 2.79 -13.65
CA TYR A 113 -3.96 3.11 -13.63
C TYR A 113 -3.21 2.44 -14.78
N ARG A 114 -3.53 1.19 -15.09
CA ARG A 114 -2.93 0.52 -16.25
C ARG A 114 -3.26 1.23 -17.56
N ARG A 115 -4.51 1.67 -17.75
CA ARG A 115 -4.95 2.41 -18.94
C ARG A 115 -4.28 3.79 -19.01
N LEU A 116 -4.15 4.49 -17.91
CA LEU A 116 -3.47 5.78 -17.82
C LEU A 116 -2.00 5.67 -18.22
N LEU A 117 -1.28 4.67 -17.72
CA LEU A 117 0.11 4.42 -18.14
C LEU A 117 0.23 4.11 -19.63
N GLY A 118 -0.72 3.39 -20.21
CA GLY A 118 -0.81 3.16 -21.65
C GLY A 118 -1.02 4.45 -22.43
N ALA A 119 -1.90 5.34 -21.96
CA ALA A 119 -2.21 6.61 -22.61
C ALA A 119 -1.00 7.54 -22.66
N VAL A 120 -0.22 7.64 -21.58
CA VAL A 120 1.00 8.46 -21.53
C VAL A 120 2.19 7.80 -22.26
N GLY A 121 2.09 6.51 -22.63
CA GLY A 121 3.15 5.80 -23.36
C GLY A 121 4.22 5.16 -22.50
N TYR A 122 3.94 4.91 -21.21
CA TYR A 122 4.90 4.34 -20.24
C TYR A 122 5.50 3.00 -20.72
N PHE A 123 4.69 2.10 -21.28
CA PHE A 123 5.13 0.76 -21.72
C PHE A 123 5.63 0.72 -23.16
N ARG A 124 5.36 1.74 -23.97
CA ARG A 124 5.69 1.76 -25.40
C ARG A 124 7.07 2.35 -25.68
N ALA A 125 7.69 1.90 -26.76
CA ALA A 125 8.91 2.53 -27.26
C ALA A 125 8.67 4.01 -27.56
N GLY A 126 9.58 4.87 -27.11
CA GLY A 126 9.48 6.33 -27.27
C GLY A 126 10.01 7.10 -26.06
N PRO A 127 9.90 8.44 -26.08
CA PRO A 127 10.50 9.30 -25.04
C PRO A 127 9.88 9.11 -23.64
N TRP A 128 8.66 8.61 -23.57
CA TRP A 128 7.92 8.43 -22.31
C TRP A 128 8.04 7.02 -21.73
N ARG A 129 8.78 6.12 -22.40
CA ARG A 129 8.98 4.76 -21.89
C ARG A 129 9.67 4.79 -20.53
N GLY A 130 9.02 4.22 -19.51
CA GLY A 130 9.57 4.14 -18.14
C GLY A 130 9.59 5.47 -17.38
N VAL A 131 9.01 6.55 -17.95
CA VAL A 131 8.89 7.83 -17.25
C VAL A 131 7.63 7.80 -16.36
N ASP A 132 7.83 7.82 -15.05
CA ASP A 132 6.74 7.82 -14.07
C ASP A 132 5.94 9.13 -14.17
N PRO A 133 4.64 9.08 -14.56
CA PRO A 133 3.81 10.28 -14.68
C PRO A 133 3.53 10.95 -13.33
N PHE A 134 3.78 10.27 -12.23
CA PHE A 134 3.55 10.74 -10.87
C PHE A 134 4.83 11.23 -10.18
N ALA A 135 6.01 11.01 -10.77
CA ALA A 135 7.29 11.39 -10.17
C ALA A 135 7.38 12.86 -9.73
N PRO A 136 6.81 13.86 -10.46
CA PRO A 136 6.83 15.25 -10.00
C PRO A 136 6.12 15.44 -8.65
N PHE A 137 4.99 14.76 -8.42
CA PHE A 137 4.21 14.85 -7.18
C PHE A 137 4.96 14.20 -6.02
N LYS A 138 5.46 12.97 -6.21
CA LYS A 138 6.26 12.22 -5.21
C LYS A 138 7.50 13.00 -4.78
N ARG A 139 8.22 13.62 -5.73
CA ARG A 139 9.43 14.41 -5.46
C ARG A 139 9.12 15.74 -4.79
N ALA A 140 8.00 16.38 -5.11
CA ALA A 140 7.57 17.60 -4.43
C ALA A 140 7.29 17.34 -2.96
N GLU A 141 6.60 16.23 -2.65
CA GLU A 141 6.32 15.82 -1.28
C GLU A 141 7.61 15.52 -0.50
N LEU A 142 8.55 14.79 -1.11
CA LEU A 142 9.84 14.43 -0.46
C LEU A 142 10.73 15.66 -0.16
N ARG A 143 10.52 16.78 -0.86
CA ARG A 143 11.29 18.04 -0.67
C ARG A 143 10.57 19.06 0.21
N GLY A 144 9.36 18.76 0.66
CA GLY A 144 8.57 19.69 1.48
C GLY A 144 9.18 19.89 2.87
N ASP A 145 8.90 21.07 3.46
CA ASP A 145 9.40 21.47 4.79
C ASP A 145 9.01 20.47 5.89
N ALA A 146 7.87 19.83 5.75
CA ALA A 146 7.39 18.81 6.68
C ALA A 146 8.36 17.60 6.78
N VAL A 147 9.05 17.25 5.69
CA VAL A 147 10.09 16.19 5.72
C VAL A 147 11.32 16.65 6.50
N GLU A 148 11.70 17.93 6.38
CA GLU A 148 12.81 18.49 7.18
C GLU A 148 12.53 18.41 8.68
N ASP A 149 11.30 18.71 9.10
CA ASP A 149 10.89 18.65 10.50
C ASP A 149 10.91 17.20 11.02
N GLU A 150 10.43 16.25 10.23
CA GLU A 150 10.49 14.83 10.56
C GLU A 150 11.92 14.30 10.67
N LEU A 151 12.80 14.69 9.75
CA LEU A 151 14.20 14.27 9.80
C LEU A 151 14.92 14.83 11.04
N ARG A 152 14.63 16.08 11.45
CA ARG A 152 15.16 16.66 12.68
C ARG A 152 14.61 15.97 13.94
N ALA A 153 13.36 15.54 13.93
CA ALA A 153 12.76 14.84 15.07
C ALA A 153 13.44 13.49 15.38
N LEU A 154 14.14 12.89 14.41
CA LEU A 154 14.90 11.66 14.62
C LEU A 154 16.05 11.84 15.63
N ASP A 155 16.67 13.03 15.72
CA ASP A 155 17.70 13.31 16.72
C ASP A 155 17.15 13.19 18.15
N THR A 156 15.94 13.73 18.40
CA THR A 156 15.26 13.60 19.70
C THR A 156 14.86 12.16 19.99
N LEU A 157 14.39 11.45 18.97
CA LEU A 157 13.97 10.05 19.12
C LEU A 157 15.15 9.13 19.41
N ALA A 158 16.36 9.45 18.94
CA ALA A 158 17.57 8.68 19.22
C ALA A 158 17.93 8.65 20.71
N GLU A 159 17.56 9.69 21.47
CA GLU A 159 17.81 9.80 22.91
C GLU A 159 16.77 9.04 23.75
N ALA A 160 15.63 8.63 23.16
CA ALA A 160 14.57 7.93 23.86
C ALA A 160 14.98 6.48 24.24
N PRO A 161 14.41 5.91 25.34
CA PRO A 161 14.56 4.50 25.67
C PRO A 161 14.18 3.58 24.50
N ALA A 162 14.85 2.43 24.38
CA ALA A 162 14.70 1.53 23.22
C ALA A 162 13.23 1.11 22.96
N GLU A 163 12.46 0.82 24.01
CA GLU A 163 11.05 0.41 23.90
C GLU A 163 10.15 1.56 23.44
N GLU A 164 10.37 2.76 23.99
CA GLU A 164 9.64 3.96 23.56
C GLU A 164 9.95 4.29 22.10
N ARG A 165 11.22 4.17 21.70
CA ARG A 165 11.68 4.36 20.32
C ARG A 165 11.01 3.36 19.36
N ALA A 166 11.00 2.07 19.70
CA ALA A 166 10.39 1.03 18.89
C ALA A 166 8.88 1.31 18.67
N THR A 167 8.18 1.70 19.74
CA THR A 167 6.76 2.08 19.67
C THR A 167 6.55 3.33 18.81
N ALA A 168 7.35 4.37 18.99
CA ALA A 168 7.24 5.60 18.22
C ALA A 168 7.49 5.36 16.73
N LEU A 169 8.49 4.55 16.37
CA LEU A 169 8.80 4.21 14.98
C LEU A 169 7.69 3.38 14.32
N LEU A 170 7.09 2.43 15.03
CA LEU A 170 5.97 1.66 14.52
C LEU A 170 4.76 2.58 14.25
N HIS A 171 4.47 3.50 15.15
CA HIS A 171 3.40 4.47 14.97
C HIS A 171 3.73 5.50 13.87
N ALA A 172 4.99 5.92 13.74
CA ALA A 172 5.41 6.79 12.63
C ALA A 172 5.18 6.10 11.28
N SER A 173 5.57 4.84 11.17
CA SER A 173 5.32 4.00 9.98
C SER A 173 3.81 3.82 9.73
N LEU A 174 2.99 3.64 10.76
CA LEU A 174 1.53 3.50 10.63
C LEU A 174 0.88 4.78 10.09
N TRP A 175 1.21 5.93 10.67
CA TRP A 175 0.55 7.19 10.37
C TRP A 175 1.14 7.93 9.15
N GLY A 176 2.34 7.54 8.72
CA GLY A 176 3.03 8.16 7.60
C GLY A 176 3.12 9.68 7.75
N ASN A 177 2.60 10.40 6.78
CA ASN A 177 2.63 11.87 6.70
C ASN A 177 1.85 12.62 7.81
N ARG A 178 1.18 11.92 8.73
CA ARG A 178 0.48 12.51 9.88
C ARG A 178 1.22 12.30 11.20
N ALA A 179 2.34 11.57 11.20
CA ALA A 179 3.13 11.32 12.39
C ALA A 179 4.02 12.52 12.69
N ASP A 180 3.61 13.34 13.64
CA ASP A 180 4.53 14.26 14.32
C ASP A 180 5.34 13.44 15.33
N LEU A 181 6.55 13.03 14.93
CA LEU A 181 7.48 12.28 15.76
C LEU A 181 7.83 13.03 17.06
N GLY A 182 7.88 14.36 17.02
CA GLY A 182 8.15 15.21 18.18
C GLY A 182 7.00 15.24 19.19
N PHE A 183 5.75 15.27 18.73
CA PHE A 183 4.58 15.37 19.60
C PHE A 183 4.35 14.09 20.42
N ARG A 184 4.67 12.91 19.88
CA ARG A 184 4.43 11.61 20.56
C ARG A 184 5.48 11.25 21.61
N VAL A 185 6.70 11.72 21.47
CA VAL A 185 7.74 11.57 22.52
C VAL A 185 7.43 12.47 23.70
N SER A 186 6.76 13.60 23.49
CA SER A 186 6.42 14.59 24.53
C SER A 186 5.09 14.33 25.25
N ALA A 187 4.18 13.53 24.69
CA ALA A 187 2.88 13.21 25.28
C ALA A 187 3.04 12.14 26.38
N ARG A 188 3.58 12.54 27.52
CA ARG A 188 3.98 11.68 28.65
C ARG A 188 2.89 11.41 29.68
N GLU A 189 1.64 11.85 29.47
CA GLU A 189 0.54 11.58 30.44
C GLU A 189 -0.63 10.86 29.75
N PRO A 190 -0.93 9.60 30.18
CA PRO A 190 -2.25 9.03 29.91
C PRO A 190 -3.27 9.79 30.75
N GLU A 191 -4.19 10.51 30.12
CA GLU A 191 -5.40 10.98 30.77
C GLU A 191 -6.08 9.78 31.47
N PRO A 192 -6.44 9.88 32.76
CA PRO A 192 -7.15 8.82 33.46
C PRO A 192 -8.56 8.72 32.94
N GLY A 193 -8.79 7.77 32.02
CA GLY A 193 -10.09 7.57 31.39
C GLY A 193 -10.03 6.78 30.08
N GLY A 194 -8.97 6.03 29.80
CA GLY A 194 -8.96 5.03 28.72
C GLY A 194 -9.23 5.62 27.34
N ALA A 195 -8.73 6.81 27.04
CA ALA A 195 -8.74 7.31 25.67
C ALA A 195 -7.80 6.43 24.83
N VAL A 196 -8.39 5.57 24.01
CA VAL A 196 -7.79 4.97 22.82
C VAL A 196 -6.85 6.01 22.23
N SER A 197 -5.59 5.68 22.02
CA SER A 197 -4.61 6.55 21.31
C SER A 197 -5.33 7.20 20.14
N ALA A 198 -5.49 8.52 20.15
CA ALA A 198 -6.47 9.22 19.33
C ALA A 198 -6.46 8.69 17.88
N GLY A 199 -7.49 7.92 17.52
CA GLY A 199 -7.67 7.36 16.19
C GLY A 199 -7.22 5.90 15.95
N LEU A 200 -6.62 5.19 16.91
CA LEU A 200 -6.26 3.78 16.74
C LEU A 200 -7.44 2.87 17.13
N VAL A 201 -8.03 2.15 16.15
CA VAL A 201 -9.24 1.35 16.34
C VAL A 201 -8.97 -0.14 16.64
N ALA A 202 -7.77 -0.61 16.35
CA ALA A 202 -7.24 -1.91 16.76
C ALA A 202 -5.73 -1.81 16.94
N ASP A 203 -5.17 -2.44 17.97
CA ASP A 203 -3.75 -2.36 18.31
C ASP A 203 -3.19 -3.71 18.75
N ASP A 204 -2.55 -4.41 17.83
CA ASP A 204 -1.79 -5.64 18.07
C ASP A 204 -0.27 -5.39 18.11
N SER A 205 0.20 -4.17 18.40
CA SER A 205 1.62 -3.80 18.42
C SER A 205 2.46 -4.71 19.33
N THR A 206 1.92 -5.05 20.51
CA THR A 206 2.55 -6.02 21.42
C THR A 206 2.75 -7.40 20.77
N THR A 207 1.77 -7.85 19.98
CA THR A 207 1.87 -9.14 19.25
C THR A 207 2.90 -9.05 18.13
N LEU A 208 2.97 -7.91 17.43
CA LEU A 208 3.99 -7.65 16.41
C LEU A 208 5.40 -7.75 17.01
N TRP A 209 5.69 -7.03 18.09
CA TRP A 209 7.01 -7.03 18.70
C TRP A 209 7.39 -8.40 19.32
N ARG A 210 6.44 -9.14 19.86
CA ARG A 210 6.69 -10.53 20.31
C ARG A 210 7.12 -11.48 19.19
N ARG A 211 6.72 -11.21 17.95
CA ARG A 211 7.16 -11.99 16.76
C ARG A 211 8.57 -11.60 16.28
N LEU A 212 9.06 -10.46 16.73
CA LEU A 212 10.35 -9.89 16.32
C LEU A 212 11.28 -9.70 17.53
N PRO A 213 11.64 -10.79 18.28
CA PRO A 213 12.56 -10.67 19.39
C PRO A 213 13.97 -10.28 18.89
N PRO A 214 14.74 -9.50 19.67
CA PRO A 214 16.14 -9.21 19.34
C PRO A 214 16.99 -10.48 19.24
N GLY A 215 18.01 -10.45 18.36
CA GLY A 215 18.93 -11.58 18.15
C GLY A 215 18.41 -12.66 17.21
N THR A 216 17.32 -12.39 16.47
CA THR A 216 16.80 -13.32 15.47
C THR A 216 17.64 -13.30 14.19
N SER A 217 17.82 -14.49 13.56
CA SER A 217 18.39 -14.62 12.21
C SER A 217 17.36 -14.56 11.08
N ALA A 218 16.13 -14.18 11.41
CA ALA A 218 15.00 -14.28 10.50
C ALA A 218 14.94 -13.13 9.48
N THR A 219 14.21 -13.37 8.41
CA THR A 219 13.84 -12.36 7.41
C THR A 219 12.45 -11.79 7.74
N VAL A 220 12.31 -10.47 7.70
CA VAL A 220 11.03 -9.76 7.73
C VAL A 220 10.71 -9.29 6.31
N ALA A 221 9.49 -9.54 5.84
CA ALA A 221 8.99 -8.96 4.59
C ALA A 221 8.17 -7.71 4.91
N VAL A 222 8.38 -6.63 4.16
CA VAL A 222 7.59 -5.39 4.23
C VAL A 222 7.06 -5.09 2.84
N VAL A 223 5.76 -5.00 2.69
CA VAL A 223 5.14 -4.54 1.44
C VAL A 223 4.79 -3.07 1.60
N ALA A 224 5.51 -2.23 0.90
CA ALA A 224 5.35 -0.79 0.98
C ALA A 224 3.99 -0.32 0.43
N ASP A 225 3.57 0.84 0.91
CA ASP A 225 2.43 1.61 0.38
C ASP A 225 2.97 2.78 -0.46
N ASN A 226 2.93 3.99 0.08
CA ASN A 226 3.26 5.22 -0.63
C ASN A 226 4.76 5.55 -0.59
N ALA A 227 5.20 6.25 -1.62
CA ALA A 227 6.51 6.88 -1.72
C ALA A 227 6.58 8.20 -0.90
N GLY A 228 7.62 8.96 -1.11
CA GLY A 228 7.77 10.29 -0.55
C GLY A 228 7.86 10.28 0.97
N ARG A 229 7.08 11.15 1.59
CA ARG A 229 7.09 11.36 3.04
C ARG A 229 6.66 10.09 3.81
N GLU A 230 5.74 9.29 3.29
CA GLU A 230 5.26 8.07 3.96
C GLU A 230 6.28 6.93 3.96
N LEU A 231 7.20 6.90 2.98
CA LEU A 231 8.24 5.86 2.89
C LEU A 231 9.40 6.11 3.87
N ILE A 232 9.67 7.36 4.26
CA ILE A 232 10.76 7.67 5.18
C ILE A 232 10.59 6.95 6.53
N PRO A 233 9.46 7.07 7.26
CA PRO A 233 9.29 6.34 8.52
C PRO A 233 9.30 4.82 8.35
N ASP A 234 8.88 4.27 7.21
CA ASP A 234 9.02 2.84 6.92
C ASP A 234 10.50 2.43 6.84
N LEU A 235 11.32 3.22 6.15
CA LEU A 235 12.76 2.99 6.06
C LEU A 235 13.46 3.14 7.42
N VAL A 236 13.03 4.09 8.24
CA VAL A 236 13.57 4.27 9.61
C VAL A 236 13.18 3.09 10.51
N LEU A 237 11.95 2.57 10.39
CA LEU A 237 11.54 1.34 11.07
C LEU A 237 12.39 0.14 10.60
N ILE A 238 12.67 0.02 9.31
CA ILE A 238 13.53 -1.03 8.74
C ILE A 238 14.96 -0.92 9.29
N ASP A 239 15.52 0.30 9.38
CA ASP A 239 16.82 0.51 10.03
C ASP A 239 16.81 0.02 11.46
N HIS A 240 15.78 0.36 12.23
CA HIS A 240 15.63 -0.10 13.61
C HIS A 240 15.58 -1.63 13.72
N LEU A 241 14.82 -2.30 12.86
CA LEU A 241 14.74 -3.77 12.84
C LEU A 241 16.10 -4.42 12.57
N LEU A 242 16.89 -3.87 11.65
CA LEU A 242 18.22 -4.38 11.30
C LEU A 242 19.26 -4.05 12.38
N GLU A 243 19.31 -2.81 12.84
CA GLU A 243 20.33 -2.32 13.79
C GLU A 243 20.19 -2.97 15.16
N HIS A 244 18.95 -3.20 15.63
CA HIS A 244 18.70 -3.82 16.94
C HIS A 244 18.49 -5.34 16.88
N GLY A 245 18.75 -5.96 15.72
CA GLY A 245 18.70 -7.42 15.56
C GLY A 245 17.30 -8.03 15.64
N HIS A 246 16.25 -7.25 15.41
CA HIS A 246 14.87 -7.76 15.24
C HIS A 246 14.67 -8.48 13.91
N ALA A 247 15.56 -8.24 12.95
CA ALA A 247 15.65 -8.96 11.69
C ALA A 247 17.12 -9.05 11.25
N ALA A 248 17.54 -10.19 10.71
CA ALA A 248 18.84 -10.29 10.03
C ALA A 248 18.76 -9.76 8.59
N ARG A 249 17.58 -9.83 7.98
CA ARG A 249 17.29 -9.32 6.64
C ARG A 249 15.91 -8.72 6.60
N VAL A 250 15.73 -7.70 5.74
CA VAL A 250 14.43 -7.17 5.37
C VAL A 250 14.28 -7.21 3.86
N ALA A 251 13.19 -7.85 3.38
CA ALA A 251 12.75 -7.80 2.00
C ALA A 251 11.68 -6.72 1.87
N LEU A 252 12.04 -5.59 1.25
CA LEU A 252 11.13 -4.48 0.99
C LEU A 252 10.52 -4.63 -0.40
N HIS A 253 9.24 -4.99 -0.46
CA HIS A 253 8.50 -5.12 -1.71
C HIS A 253 7.90 -3.79 -2.13
N VAL A 254 8.15 -3.39 -3.37
CA VAL A 254 7.63 -2.17 -3.98
C VAL A 254 6.97 -2.49 -5.32
N LYS A 255 6.28 -1.52 -5.91
CA LYS A 255 5.62 -1.68 -7.20
C LYS A 255 6.63 -1.75 -8.35
N PRO A 256 6.44 -2.63 -9.35
CA PRO A 256 7.30 -2.73 -10.53
C PRO A 256 7.08 -1.58 -11.52
N CYS A 257 5.95 -0.90 -11.47
CA CYS A 257 5.60 0.26 -12.29
C CYS A 257 4.75 1.26 -11.49
N PRO A 258 4.58 2.51 -11.95
CA PRO A 258 3.74 3.51 -11.29
C PRO A 258 2.32 2.99 -11.04
N TYR A 259 1.82 3.16 -9.84
CA TYR A 259 0.54 2.60 -9.42
C TYR A 259 -0.09 3.47 -8.33
N PHE A 260 -1.40 3.66 -8.32
CA PHE A 260 -2.16 4.45 -7.35
C PHE A 260 -1.53 5.82 -7.00
N VAL A 261 -0.94 6.51 -7.99
CA VAL A 261 -0.28 7.81 -7.90
C VAL A 261 0.99 7.80 -7.05
N SER A 262 0.89 7.44 -5.79
CA SER A 262 1.95 7.58 -4.79
C SER A 262 2.64 6.28 -4.42
N ASP A 263 2.17 5.11 -4.89
CA ASP A 263 2.78 3.83 -4.54
C ASP A 263 4.28 3.80 -4.83
N ALA A 264 5.03 3.26 -3.85
CA ALA A 264 6.48 3.25 -3.88
C ALA A 264 7.04 2.31 -4.96
N MET A 265 8.02 2.79 -5.70
CA MET A 265 8.86 2.03 -6.64
C MET A 265 10.30 2.01 -6.16
N THR A 266 11.14 1.19 -6.76
CA THR A 266 12.59 1.16 -6.44
C THR A 266 13.27 2.53 -6.56
N ALA A 267 12.88 3.34 -7.55
CA ALA A 267 13.41 4.69 -7.71
C ALA A 267 13.07 5.59 -6.50
N ASP A 268 11.86 5.46 -5.98
CA ASP A 268 11.40 6.23 -4.82
C ASP A 268 12.17 5.83 -3.53
N VAL A 269 12.46 4.52 -3.34
CA VAL A 269 13.31 4.05 -2.24
C VAL A 269 14.68 4.69 -2.32
N VAL A 270 15.30 4.71 -3.50
CA VAL A 270 16.61 5.33 -3.72
C VAL A 270 16.58 6.84 -3.46
N ASP A 271 15.52 7.54 -3.90
CA ASP A 271 15.37 8.97 -3.65
C ASP A 271 15.18 9.26 -2.14
N CYS A 272 14.41 8.45 -1.40
CA CYS A 272 14.29 8.55 0.06
C CYS A 272 15.62 8.27 0.77
N LEU A 273 16.37 7.25 0.37
CA LEU A 273 17.69 6.95 0.94
C LEU A 273 18.69 8.08 0.70
N ARG A 274 18.68 8.71 -0.48
CA ARG A 274 19.50 9.90 -0.76
C ARG A 274 19.10 11.07 0.12
N ARG A 275 17.79 11.26 0.32
CA ARG A 275 17.25 12.31 1.18
C ARG A 275 17.72 12.14 2.63
N LEU A 276 17.62 10.91 3.17
CA LEU A 276 18.14 10.55 4.49
C LEU A 276 19.64 10.76 4.57
N THR A 277 20.43 10.18 3.65
CA THR A 277 21.89 10.24 3.65
C THR A 277 22.42 11.68 3.57
N GLY A 278 21.72 12.58 2.87
CA GLY A 278 22.06 14.00 2.75
C GLY A 278 21.63 14.86 3.94
N ALA A 279 20.91 14.31 4.91
CA ALA A 279 20.46 15.04 6.10
C ALA A 279 21.53 15.03 7.20
N PRO A 280 21.56 16.05 8.08
CA PRO A 280 22.42 16.04 9.27
C PRO A 280 21.88 15.06 10.33
N GLY A 281 22.66 14.86 11.40
CA GLY A 281 22.24 14.16 12.61
C GLY A 281 21.95 12.67 12.42
N ASP A 282 20.96 12.16 13.15
CA ASP A 282 20.55 10.75 13.10
C ASP A 282 19.97 10.34 11.76
N ALA A 283 19.23 11.21 11.09
CA ALA A 283 18.71 10.94 9.76
C ALA A 283 19.83 10.53 8.78
N GLY A 284 20.96 11.27 8.78
CA GLY A 284 22.11 10.92 7.94
C GLY A 284 22.78 9.61 8.35
N ARG A 285 22.86 9.31 9.64
CA ARG A 285 23.39 8.03 10.16
C ARG A 285 22.52 6.85 9.72
N ILE A 286 21.20 6.97 9.87
CA ILE A 286 20.18 5.99 9.42
C ILE A 286 20.32 5.77 7.91
N GLY A 287 20.30 6.84 7.10
CA GLY A 287 20.48 6.75 5.66
C GLY A 287 21.75 6.03 5.24
N GLY A 288 22.88 6.33 5.93
CA GLY A 288 24.17 5.68 5.71
C GLY A 288 24.15 4.18 6.06
N ARG A 289 23.46 3.76 7.14
CA ARG A 289 23.30 2.34 7.49
C ARG A 289 22.45 1.61 6.46
N LEU A 290 21.30 2.16 6.08
CA LEU A 290 20.39 1.57 5.08
C LEU A 290 21.06 1.44 3.71
N TRP A 291 21.84 2.46 3.29
CA TRP A 291 22.60 2.39 2.05
C TRP A 291 23.60 1.23 2.05
N LYS A 292 24.31 1.05 3.17
CA LYS A 292 25.22 -0.09 3.37
C LYS A 292 24.46 -1.42 3.46
N ALA A 293 23.29 -1.43 4.09
CA ALA A 293 22.46 -2.62 4.20
C ALA A 293 21.99 -3.11 2.82
N MET A 294 21.58 -2.20 1.91
CA MET A 294 21.29 -2.55 0.52
C MET A 294 22.51 -3.14 -0.19
N ALA A 295 23.66 -2.51 -0.07
CA ALA A 295 24.90 -2.98 -0.71
C ALA A 295 25.34 -4.37 -0.20
N LYS A 296 25.00 -4.73 1.04
CA LYS A 296 25.33 -6.01 1.67
C LYS A 296 24.24 -7.08 1.51
N GLY A 297 23.06 -6.72 1.01
CA GLY A 297 21.90 -7.62 0.88
C GLY A 297 21.17 -7.92 2.20
N SER A 298 21.39 -7.15 3.27
CA SER A 298 20.55 -7.22 4.48
C SER A 298 19.27 -6.41 4.34
N LEU A 299 19.21 -5.41 3.46
CA LEU A 299 18.01 -4.79 2.94
C LEU A 299 17.93 -5.10 1.45
N GLU A 300 16.93 -5.86 1.04
CA GLU A 300 16.68 -6.18 -0.35
C GLU A 300 15.40 -5.48 -0.83
N VAL A 301 15.49 -4.69 -1.91
CA VAL A 301 14.32 -4.13 -2.57
C VAL A 301 13.86 -5.09 -3.65
N ARG A 302 12.61 -5.54 -3.57
CA ARG A 302 12.03 -6.53 -4.47
C ARG A 302 10.79 -5.98 -5.17
N THR A 303 10.54 -6.47 -6.37
CA THR A 303 9.34 -6.16 -7.15
C THR A 303 8.71 -7.44 -7.66
N HIS A 304 7.38 -7.46 -7.77
CA HIS A 304 6.67 -8.58 -8.39
C HIS A 304 5.46 -8.05 -9.17
N PRO A 305 5.16 -8.57 -10.38
CA PRO A 305 4.02 -8.15 -11.19
C PRO A 305 2.67 -8.21 -10.46
N PHE A 306 2.51 -9.16 -9.54
CA PHE A 306 1.33 -9.31 -8.71
C PHE A 306 0.96 -8.03 -7.95
N PHE A 307 1.93 -7.21 -7.55
CA PHE A 307 1.64 -5.96 -6.81
C PHE A 307 0.91 -4.90 -7.62
N CYS A 308 0.87 -5.05 -8.96
CA CYS A 308 0.06 -4.21 -9.85
C CYS A 308 -1.11 -4.99 -10.51
N ALA A 309 -1.41 -6.20 -10.04
CA ALA A 309 -2.57 -6.98 -10.47
C ALA A 309 -3.82 -6.62 -9.65
N PRO A 310 -5.04 -6.69 -10.24
CA PRO A 310 -6.31 -6.39 -9.56
C PRO A 310 -6.82 -7.57 -8.71
N LEU A 311 -5.92 -8.28 -8.06
CA LEU A 311 -6.20 -9.54 -7.38
C LEU A 311 -6.03 -9.41 -5.86
N PRO A 312 -6.84 -10.10 -5.05
CA PRO A 312 -6.60 -10.25 -3.63
C PRO A 312 -5.34 -11.10 -3.38
N TYR A 313 -4.75 -11.02 -2.18
CA TYR A 313 -3.59 -11.84 -1.82
C TYR A 313 -3.90 -13.34 -1.78
N GLU A 314 -5.16 -13.74 -1.68
CA GLU A 314 -5.60 -15.13 -1.79
C GLU A 314 -5.19 -15.75 -3.14
N ASP A 315 -5.17 -14.94 -4.21
CA ASP A 315 -4.79 -15.32 -5.57
C ASP A 315 -3.30 -15.06 -5.87
N MET A 316 -2.45 -14.87 -4.84
CA MET A 316 -1.01 -14.66 -5.07
C MET A 316 -0.37 -15.90 -5.73
N PRO A 317 0.59 -15.71 -6.65
CA PRO A 317 1.30 -16.82 -7.28
C PRO A 317 2.24 -17.52 -6.29
N GLU A 318 2.61 -18.77 -6.62
CA GLU A 318 3.32 -19.68 -5.72
C GLU A 318 4.70 -19.14 -5.32
N ASP A 319 5.45 -18.54 -6.23
CA ASP A 319 6.76 -17.96 -5.94
C ASP A 319 6.70 -16.86 -4.87
N LEU A 320 5.65 -16.02 -4.91
CA LEU A 320 5.42 -15.00 -3.88
C LEU A 320 4.92 -15.63 -2.56
N ARG A 321 4.13 -16.69 -2.66
CA ARG A 321 3.67 -17.47 -1.49
C ARG A 321 4.86 -18.12 -0.77
N GLU A 322 5.79 -18.74 -1.50
CA GLU A 322 7.02 -19.30 -0.96
C GLU A 322 7.88 -18.23 -0.27
N GLU A 323 7.98 -17.06 -0.87
CA GLU A 323 8.73 -15.93 -0.31
C GLU A 323 8.15 -15.47 1.04
N PHE A 324 6.85 -15.31 1.14
CA PHE A 324 6.20 -14.91 2.40
C PHE A 324 6.21 -16.03 3.44
N THR A 325 6.20 -17.31 3.02
CA THR A 325 6.40 -18.43 3.93
C THR A 325 7.76 -18.39 4.61
N GLY A 326 8.79 -17.93 3.90
CA GLY A 326 10.15 -17.78 4.43
C GLY A 326 10.35 -16.61 5.40
N ALA A 327 9.38 -15.72 5.52
CA ALA A 327 9.43 -14.57 6.43
C ALA A 327 8.87 -14.90 7.81
N VAL A 328 9.56 -14.47 8.89
CA VAL A 328 9.02 -14.61 10.26
C VAL A 328 7.76 -13.77 10.48
N LEU A 329 7.66 -12.65 9.77
CA LEU A 329 6.51 -11.76 9.72
C LEU A 329 6.50 -11.02 8.39
N THR A 330 5.34 -10.96 7.74
CA THR A 330 5.09 -10.07 6.60
C THR A 330 4.27 -8.87 7.08
N ILE A 331 4.80 -7.66 6.93
CA ILE A 331 4.11 -6.41 7.27
C ILE A 331 3.55 -5.78 6.00
N LEU A 332 2.24 -5.67 5.90
CA LEU A 332 1.54 -5.03 4.79
C LEU A 332 1.18 -3.60 5.17
N LYS A 333 1.65 -2.64 4.38
CA LYS A 333 1.46 -1.20 4.62
C LYS A 333 0.29 -0.66 3.79
N GLY A 334 -0.56 0.15 4.42
CA GLY A 334 -1.55 0.99 3.77
C GLY A 334 -2.89 0.34 3.43
N ASP A 335 -3.79 1.17 2.90
CA ASP A 335 -5.19 0.81 2.64
C ASP A 335 -5.33 -0.21 1.51
N LEU A 336 -4.62 -0.02 0.40
CA LEU A 336 -4.70 -0.93 -0.75
C LEU A 336 -4.25 -2.35 -0.40
N ASN A 337 -3.10 -2.49 0.27
CA ASN A 337 -2.59 -3.80 0.68
C ASN A 337 -3.54 -4.49 1.67
N TYR A 338 -4.15 -3.72 2.58
CA TYR A 338 -5.17 -4.24 3.50
C TYR A 338 -6.41 -4.74 2.76
N ARG A 339 -6.96 -3.93 1.84
CA ARG A 339 -8.12 -4.32 1.01
C ARG A 339 -7.85 -5.61 0.25
N ARG A 340 -6.66 -5.74 -0.32
CA ARG A 340 -6.23 -6.97 -1.00
C ARG A 340 -6.04 -8.15 -0.05
N LEU A 341 -5.59 -7.90 1.19
CA LEU A 341 -5.37 -8.94 2.20
C LEU A 341 -6.68 -9.55 2.71
N VAL A 342 -7.67 -8.73 3.04
CA VAL A 342 -8.94 -9.23 3.59
C VAL A 342 -9.99 -9.50 2.51
N GLY A 343 -9.67 -9.22 1.24
CA GLY A 343 -10.60 -9.19 0.12
C GLY A 343 -11.40 -7.88 0.09
N ASP A 344 -11.53 -7.28 -1.07
CA ASP A 344 -12.17 -5.97 -1.29
C ASP A 344 -13.71 -6.10 -1.26
N ARG A 345 -14.25 -6.43 -0.08
CA ARG A 345 -15.67 -6.70 0.17
C ARG A 345 -16.17 -5.97 1.40
N LEU A 346 -17.47 -5.72 1.47
CA LEU A 346 -18.15 -5.08 2.59
C LEU A 346 -18.41 -6.09 3.71
N TRP A 347 -17.34 -6.56 4.34
CA TRP A 347 -17.41 -7.46 5.49
C TRP A 347 -18.09 -6.79 6.69
N SER A 348 -18.71 -7.60 7.57
CA SER A 348 -19.00 -7.09 8.91
C SER A 348 -17.68 -6.72 9.60
N PRO A 349 -17.55 -5.50 10.17
CA PRO A 349 -16.32 -5.06 10.81
C PRO A 349 -15.86 -5.95 11.97
N THR A 350 -16.76 -6.77 12.52
CA THR A 350 -16.48 -7.70 13.63
C THR A 350 -16.02 -9.09 13.18
N VAL A 351 -16.00 -9.39 11.87
CA VAL A 351 -15.40 -10.64 11.37
C VAL A 351 -13.94 -10.71 11.79
N PRO A 352 -13.46 -11.80 12.41
CA PRO A 352 -12.09 -11.87 12.92
C PRO A 352 -11.04 -11.69 11.81
N PHE A 353 -10.04 -10.84 12.06
CA PHE A 353 -8.91 -10.64 11.13
C PHE A 353 -8.18 -11.96 10.83
N ALA A 354 -7.97 -12.80 11.85
CA ALA A 354 -7.33 -14.10 11.70
C ALA A 354 -8.09 -15.05 10.77
N GLU A 355 -9.43 -14.99 10.78
CA GLU A 355 -10.27 -15.78 9.87
C GLU A 355 -10.08 -15.32 8.42
N ARG A 356 -10.14 -14.01 8.17
CA ARG A 356 -10.00 -13.44 6.83
C ARG A 356 -8.60 -13.57 6.23
N THR A 357 -7.60 -13.77 7.07
CA THR A 357 -6.20 -13.91 6.64
C THR A 357 -5.65 -15.32 6.80
N ALA A 358 -6.49 -16.32 7.13
CA ALA A 358 -6.08 -17.70 7.37
C ALA A 358 -5.34 -18.36 6.17
N TYR A 359 -5.65 -17.93 4.95
CA TYR A 359 -5.02 -18.39 3.71
C TYR A 359 -3.59 -17.87 3.52
N PHE A 360 -3.21 -16.76 4.19
CA PHE A 360 -1.91 -16.12 3.99
C PHE A 360 -0.79 -17.01 4.57
N PRO A 361 0.31 -17.23 3.83
CA PRO A 361 1.39 -18.08 4.30
C PRO A 361 2.20 -17.39 5.41
N GLY A 362 2.32 -18.03 6.56
CA GLY A 362 3.06 -17.48 7.69
C GLY A 362 2.35 -16.35 8.42
N ALA A 363 3.05 -15.70 9.35
CA ALA A 363 2.54 -14.59 10.13
C ALA A 363 2.38 -13.33 9.27
N VAL A 364 1.30 -12.59 9.48
CA VAL A 364 1.01 -11.36 8.74
C VAL A 364 0.53 -10.25 9.66
N GLY A 365 1.06 -9.05 9.47
CA GLY A 365 0.63 -7.83 10.12
C GLY A 365 0.18 -6.78 9.11
N ALA A 366 -0.81 -5.99 9.46
CA ALA A 366 -1.30 -4.86 8.67
C ALA A 366 -1.14 -3.57 9.47
N LEU A 367 -0.47 -2.58 8.88
CA LEU A 367 -0.37 -1.21 9.37
C LEU A 367 -1.15 -0.31 8.40
N ARG A 368 -2.33 0.18 8.81
CA ARG A 368 -3.24 0.86 7.91
C ARG A 368 -3.87 2.09 8.52
N THR A 369 -3.85 3.22 7.83
CA THR A 369 -4.79 4.33 8.02
C THR A 369 -6.06 4.05 7.21
N LEU A 370 -7.24 4.27 7.80
CA LEU A 370 -8.52 3.94 7.19
C LEU A 370 -8.90 4.98 6.14
N LYS A 371 -8.95 4.56 4.88
CA LYS A 371 -9.30 5.40 3.72
C LYS A 371 -10.37 4.76 2.84
N SER A 372 -10.96 3.63 3.27
CA SER A 372 -12.02 2.89 2.54
C SER A 372 -12.94 2.15 3.51
N ASP A 373 -14.12 1.72 3.01
CA ASP A 373 -15.15 1.04 3.81
C ASP A 373 -14.79 -0.41 4.22
N VAL A 374 -13.74 -0.98 3.63
CA VAL A 374 -13.32 -2.36 3.90
C VAL A 374 -12.62 -2.43 5.26
N ILE A 375 -13.19 -3.13 6.23
CA ILE A 375 -12.61 -3.34 7.55
C ILE A 375 -13.09 -4.63 8.18
N VAL A 376 -12.22 -5.30 8.94
CA VAL A 376 -12.52 -6.50 9.74
C VAL A 376 -11.79 -6.42 11.09
N GLY A 377 -12.12 -7.30 12.03
CA GLY A 377 -11.39 -7.50 13.27
C GLY A 377 -11.61 -6.45 14.35
N LEU A 378 -12.66 -5.63 14.25
CA LEU A 378 -13.01 -4.69 15.32
C LEU A 378 -13.72 -5.40 16.46
N GLN A 379 -13.41 -4.98 17.69
CA GLN A 379 -14.20 -5.35 18.86
C GLN A 379 -15.59 -4.71 18.78
N PRO A 380 -16.68 -5.41 19.16
CA PRO A 380 -18.04 -4.86 19.09
C PRO A 380 -18.20 -3.52 19.82
N ALA A 381 -17.61 -3.36 21.00
CA ALA A 381 -17.67 -2.11 21.76
C ALA A 381 -16.98 -0.94 21.03
N MET A 382 -15.87 -1.21 20.31
CA MET A 382 -15.20 -0.20 19.49
C MET A 382 -16.07 0.19 18.30
N LEU A 383 -16.65 -0.78 17.61
CA LEU A 383 -17.57 -0.52 16.48
C LEU A 383 -18.76 0.34 16.95
N ASP A 384 -19.38 0.01 18.07
CA ASP A 384 -20.50 0.77 18.62
C ASP A 384 -20.10 2.22 18.97
N ALA A 385 -18.88 2.44 19.46
CA ALA A 385 -18.36 3.78 19.74
C ALA A 385 -18.13 4.59 18.45
N LEU A 386 -17.55 3.97 17.43
CA LEU A 386 -17.30 4.60 16.14
C LEU A 386 -18.58 4.94 15.39
N GLU A 387 -19.57 4.05 15.37
CA GLU A 387 -20.87 4.28 14.72
C GLU A 387 -21.70 5.37 15.42
N ARG A 388 -21.50 5.57 16.72
CA ARG A 388 -22.11 6.71 17.45
C ARG A 388 -21.39 8.04 17.19
N SER A 389 -20.15 8.01 16.71
CA SER A 389 -19.44 9.24 16.36
C SER A 389 -20.02 9.79 15.06
N ALA A 390 -20.15 11.12 14.97
CA ALA A 390 -20.62 11.78 13.75
C ALA A 390 -19.51 11.88 12.66
N THR A 391 -18.43 11.12 12.78
CA THR A 391 -17.27 11.20 11.89
C THR A 391 -17.30 10.11 10.81
N ALA A 392 -16.83 10.43 9.61
CA ALA A 392 -16.61 9.45 8.54
C ALA A 392 -15.36 8.60 8.84
N TRP A 393 -15.35 7.88 9.98
CA TRP A 393 -14.18 7.20 10.53
C TRP A 393 -13.54 6.18 9.58
N ARG A 394 -14.33 5.55 8.68
CA ARG A 394 -13.86 4.55 7.72
C ARG A 394 -13.00 5.14 6.60
N THR A 395 -13.31 6.37 6.16
CA THR A 395 -12.78 6.92 4.90
C THR A 395 -11.99 8.22 5.06
N SER A 396 -12.04 8.85 6.23
CA SER A 396 -11.40 10.16 6.48
C SER A 396 -9.89 10.12 6.64
N GLY A 397 -9.29 8.92 6.83
CA GLY A 397 -7.88 8.77 7.19
C GLY A 397 -7.55 9.26 8.62
N THR A 398 -8.55 9.57 9.45
CA THR A 398 -8.34 10.01 10.84
C THR A 398 -8.15 8.85 11.81
N HIS A 399 -8.50 7.65 11.39
CA HIS A 399 -8.38 6.41 12.16
C HIS A 399 -7.38 5.45 11.51
N ALA A 400 -6.79 4.60 12.32
CA ALA A 400 -5.81 3.60 11.89
C ALA A 400 -5.95 2.30 12.68
N LEU A 401 -5.28 1.25 12.19
CA LEU A 401 -5.21 -0.03 12.87
C LEU A 401 -3.82 -0.67 12.75
N ILE A 402 -3.47 -1.45 13.75
CA ILE A 402 -2.41 -2.44 13.74
C ILE A 402 -3.09 -3.77 14.01
N GLN A 403 -3.11 -4.68 13.04
CA GLN A 403 -3.66 -6.02 13.20
C GLN A 403 -2.61 -7.06 12.86
N VAL A 404 -2.51 -8.12 13.66
CA VAL A 404 -1.50 -9.18 13.48
C VAL A 404 -2.15 -10.55 13.64
N ARG A 405 -1.93 -11.41 12.66
CA ARG A 405 -2.13 -12.85 12.79
C ARG A 405 -0.76 -13.50 12.92
N PRO A 406 -0.42 -14.07 14.11
CA PRO A 406 0.87 -14.68 14.39
C PRO A 406 1.10 -16.00 13.68
#